data_e6e1ed6935ee5bb412084974f90cf103
#
_entry.id   e6e1ed6935ee5bb412084974f90cf103
#
_cell.length_a   1.000
_cell.length_b   1.000
_cell.length_c   1.000
_cell.angle_alpha   90.00
_cell.angle_beta   90.00
_cell.angle_gamma   90.00
#
_symmetry.space_group_name_H-M   'P 1'
#
loop_
_entity.id
_entity.type
_entity.pdbx_description
1 polymer ?
#
loop_
_entity_poly.entity_id
_entity_poly.type
_entity_poly.pdbx_seq_one_letter_code
_entity_poly.pdbx_strand_id
1 'polypeptide(L)'
;MKITKYQKQNKNFYKFQVRLGEKVTTRAGFKTRNEAIFAYTKLLEEYEEEQEGNISYQKAYIQWLEIYQTKVKETTYEACTSIYEIHILPVFGQTKIQEITVQDCQKFALSLKDYVKGKEYFGYAKRIIDFAIKMNYTKKNPFNNVILPEFKKGKKQINFLTIDEVNILLDYYKNNQYWYTLFRLMCYTGLRRGETLALTWNDIDFKNKTLTVNKTLSIGEYKKIVLSSPKTESSIRTIDLDDKTILELQKLKIQSKYKLIFPNKKGKYSRLSNIADKLNKAIKETNIKKIRVHDLRHTHASLLFASGASIKYVQTRLGHADVKTTLNIYTHVTKDTKEKDLSNFVKYMENKA
;
A
#
# COMPACT_ATOMS: atom_id res chain seq x y z
N MET A 1 -23.36 4.80 -4.01
CA MET A 1 -23.04 5.55 -5.25
C MET A 1 -22.28 4.64 -6.20
N LYS A 2 -22.75 4.42 -7.44
CA LYS A 2 -22.02 3.64 -8.44
C LYS A 2 -21.66 4.56 -9.61
N ILE A 3 -20.41 4.99 -9.66
CA ILE A 3 -19.88 5.77 -10.78
C ILE A 3 -19.21 4.79 -11.74
N THR A 4 -19.71 4.77 -12.97
CA THR A 4 -19.22 3.85 -14.00
C THR A 4 -18.45 4.65 -15.04
N LYS A 5 -17.27 4.19 -15.38
CA LYS A 5 -16.47 4.73 -16.47
C LYS A 5 -16.96 4.11 -17.78
N TYR A 6 -17.11 4.92 -18.84
CA TYR A 6 -17.43 4.45 -20.18
C TYR A 6 -16.63 5.23 -21.24
N GLN A 7 -16.54 4.68 -22.44
CA GLN A 7 -15.86 5.33 -23.56
C GLN A 7 -16.87 5.84 -24.58
N LYS A 8 -16.64 7.05 -25.08
CA LYS A 8 -17.36 7.63 -26.19
C LYS A 8 -16.34 8.37 -27.06
N GLN A 9 -16.30 8.09 -28.38
CA GLN A 9 -15.35 8.69 -29.35
C GLN A 9 -13.89 8.66 -28.87
N ASN A 10 -13.40 7.49 -28.42
CA ASN A 10 -12.06 7.29 -27.87
C ASN A 10 -11.68 8.11 -26.64
N LYS A 11 -12.64 8.80 -26.00
CA LYS A 11 -12.45 9.53 -24.75
C LYS A 11 -13.17 8.82 -23.61
N ASN A 12 -12.56 8.87 -22.43
CA ASN A 12 -13.13 8.30 -21.21
C ASN A 12 -14.05 9.32 -20.54
N PHE A 13 -15.25 8.89 -20.22
CA PHE A 13 -16.24 9.65 -19.49
C PHE A 13 -16.76 8.86 -18.29
N TYR A 14 -17.43 9.55 -17.39
CA TYR A 14 -18.07 8.98 -16.22
C TYR A 14 -19.56 9.23 -16.27
N LYS A 15 -20.30 8.27 -15.70
CA LYS A 15 -21.75 8.36 -15.49
C LYS A 15 -22.11 7.83 -14.12
N PHE A 16 -23.20 8.30 -13.58
CA PHE A 16 -23.82 7.72 -12.40
C PHE A 16 -25.33 7.51 -12.61
N GLN A 17 -25.86 6.60 -11.83
CA GLN A 17 -27.27 6.37 -11.71
C GLN A 17 -27.65 6.50 -10.23
N VAL A 18 -28.71 7.24 -9.94
CA VAL A 18 -29.20 7.48 -8.58
C VAL A 18 -30.71 7.29 -8.53
N ARG A 19 -31.16 6.67 -7.46
CA ARG A 19 -32.59 6.57 -7.15
C ARG A 19 -32.95 7.69 -6.16
N LEU A 20 -33.89 8.55 -6.54
CA LEU A 20 -34.40 9.66 -5.74
C LEU A 20 -35.90 9.37 -5.44
N GLY A 21 -36.16 8.81 -4.25
CA GLY A 21 -37.48 8.25 -3.95
C GLY A 21 -37.85 7.10 -4.90
N GLU A 22 -38.97 7.26 -5.64
CA GLU A 22 -39.42 6.28 -6.62
C GLU A 22 -38.77 6.45 -8.01
N LYS A 23 -38.10 7.59 -8.27
CA LYS A 23 -37.49 7.89 -9.57
C LYS A 23 -36.03 7.48 -9.63
N VAL A 24 -35.63 6.88 -10.76
CA VAL A 24 -34.24 6.56 -11.06
C VAL A 24 -33.70 7.56 -12.08
N THR A 25 -32.68 8.32 -11.71
CA THR A 25 -32.08 9.35 -12.57
C THR A 25 -30.66 8.91 -12.97
N THR A 26 -30.34 9.04 -14.26
CA THR A 26 -28.99 8.79 -14.79
C THR A 26 -28.42 10.09 -15.33
N ARG A 27 -27.20 10.42 -14.93
CA ARG A 27 -26.40 11.52 -15.48
C ARG A 27 -25.09 10.98 -16.04
N ALA A 28 -24.69 11.46 -17.21
CA ALA A 28 -23.52 10.97 -17.93
C ALA A 28 -22.78 12.13 -18.63
N GLY A 29 -21.56 11.89 -19.10
CA GLY A 29 -20.78 12.87 -19.85
C GLY A 29 -19.72 13.61 -19.04
N PHE A 30 -19.48 13.22 -17.78
CA PHE A 30 -18.47 13.84 -16.92
C PHE A 30 -17.06 13.45 -17.38
N LYS A 31 -16.17 14.43 -17.51
CA LYS A 31 -14.78 14.21 -17.96
C LYS A 31 -13.91 13.56 -16.87
N THR A 32 -14.22 13.84 -15.62
CA THR A 32 -13.53 13.30 -14.46
C THR A 32 -14.48 12.60 -13.50
N ARG A 33 -13.94 11.69 -12.68
CA ARG A 33 -14.72 11.06 -11.61
C ARG A 33 -15.20 12.09 -10.58
N ASN A 34 -14.39 13.10 -10.31
CA ASN A 34 -14.71 14.18 -9.38
C ASN A 34 -15.87 15.06 -9.89
N GLU A 35 -15.92 15.38 -11.18
CA GLU A 35 -17.07 16.05 -11.78
C GLU A 35 -18.36 15.24 -11.63
N ALA A 36 -18.28 13.92 -11.83
CA ALA A 36 -19.43 13.05 -11.63
C ALA A 36 -19.87 12.99 -10.16
N ILE A 37 -18.91 12.98 -9.20
CA ILE A 37 -19.21 13.09 -7.77
C ILE A 37 -19.89 14.41 -7.46
N PHE A 38 -19.34 15.53 -7.90
CA PHE A 38 -19.88 16.85 -7.66
C PHE A 38 -21.32 17.00 -8.21
N ALA A 39 -21.55 16.56 -9.45
CA ALA A 39 -22.90 16.59 -10.05
C ALA A 39 -23.89 15.67 -9.33
N TYR A 40 -23.42 14.52 -8.82
CA TYR A 40 -24.21 13.63 -7.99
C TYR A 40 -24.60 14.28 -6.66
N THR A 41 -23.65 14.95 -6.01
CA THR A 41 -23.90 15.68 -4.76
C THR A 41 -24.94 16.77 -4.94
N LYS A 42 -24.76 17.60 -5.96
CA LYS A 42 -25.68 18.70 -6.26
C LYS A 42 -27.12 18.21 -6.52
N LEU A 43 -27.26 17.09 -7.24
CA LEU A 43 -28.55 16.49 -7.48
C LEU A 43 -29.21 15.95 -6.21
N LEU A 44 -28.44 15.43 -5.29
CA LEU A 44 -28.92 15.01 -3.98
C LEU A 44 -29.32 16.22 -3.11
N GLU A 45 -28.55 17.30 -3.14
CA GLU A 45 -28.85 18.55 -2.45
C GLU A 45 -30.20 19.12 -2.89
N GLU A 46 -30.42 19.25 -4.20
CA GLU A 46 -31.67 19.72 -4.78
C GLU A 46 -32.88 18.85 -4.36
N TYR A 47 -32.71 17.54 -4.25
CA TYR A 47 -33.76 16.62 -3.82
C TYR A 47 -34.05 16.68 -2.30
N GLU A 48 -33.02 16.94 -1.48
CA GLU A 48 -33.17 16.98 -0.02
C GLU A 48 -33.60 18.34 0.51
N GLU A 49 -33.36 19.44 -0.23
CA GLU A 49 -33.99 20.75 0.02
C GLU A 49 -35.51 20.69 -0.09
N GLU A 50 -36.05 19.76 -0.88
CA GLU A 50 -37.50 19.48 -0.96
C GLU A 50 -38.03 18.68 0.24
N GLN A 51 -37.16 18.09 1.08
CA GLN A 51 -37.54 17.31 2.26
C GLN A 51 -36.87 17.88 3.51
N GLU A 52 -37.53 18.81 4.18
CA GLU A 52 -37.05 19.42 5.42
C GLU A 52 -36.59 18.37 6.44
N GLY A 53 -35.28 18.37 6.74
CA GLY A 53 -34.83 18.13 8.09
C GLY A 53 -33.99 16.92 8.42
N ASN A 54 -33.45 16.03 7.54
CA ASN A 54 -32.49 15.06 8.03
C ASN A 54 -31.52 14.54 6.95
N ILE A 55 -30.21 14.73 7.18
CA ILE A 55 -29.16 14.38 6.22
C ILE A 55 -28.95 12.86 6.13
N SER A 56 -28.80 12.29 4.93
CA SER A 56 -28.45 10.91 4.74
C SER A 56 -26.98 10.65 5.07
N TYR A 57 -26.66 9.40 5.43
CA TYR A 57 -25.28 8.98 5.66
C TYR A 57 -24.37 9.26 4.45
N GLN A 58 -24.89 9.04 3.23
CA GLN A 58 -24.16 9.30 1.99
C GLN A 58 -23.86 10.77 1.80
N LYS A 59 -24.77 11.68 2.11
CA LYS A 59 -24.53 13.12 2.02
C LYS A 59 -23.44 13.55 3.02
N ALA A 60 -23.49 13.07 4.25
CA ALA A 60 -22.45 13.33 5.24
C ALA A 60 -21.09 12.75 4.81
N TYR A 61 -21.08 11.56 4.21
CA TYR A 61 -19.88 10.96 3.64
C TYR A 61 -19.26 11.85 2.55
N ILE A 62 -20.06 12.38 1.63
CA ILE A 62 -19.58 13.23 0.53
C ILE A 62 -18.94 14.50 1.09
N GLN A 63 -19.62 15.19 2.01
CA GLN A 63 -19.07 16.40 2.65
C GLN A 63 -17.77 16.11 3.42
N TRP A 64 -17.73 14.97 4.14
CA TRP A 64 -16.51 14.53 4.80
C TRP A 64 -15.39 14.22 3.78
N LEU A 65 -15.74 13.63 2.66
CA LEU A 65 -14.78 13.22 1.62
C LEU A 65 -14.08 14.42 0.98
N GLU A 66 -14.78 15.53 0.77
CA GLU A 66 -14.24 16.80 0.28
C GLU A 66 -13.12 17.33 1.20
N ILE A 67 -13.34 17.26 2.52
CA ILE A 67 -12.33 17.66 3.50
C ILE A 67 -11.20 16.63 3.55
N TYR A 68 -11.54 15.35 3.49
CA TYR A 68 -10.56 14.26 3.60
C TYR A 68 -9.54 14.26 2.46
N GLN A 69 -9.97 14.52 1.23
CA GLN A 69 -9.08 14.55 0.06
C GLN A 69 -7.97 15.60 0.19
N THR A 70 -8.22 16.72 0.89
CA THR A 70 -7.20 17.77 1.10
C THR A 70 -6.09 17.35 2.08
N LYS A 71 -6.34 16.32 2.89
CA LYS A 71 -5.47 15.89 4.00
C LYS A 71 -4.65 14.66 3.69
N VAL A 72 -4.97 13.93 2.61
CA VAL A 72 -4.35 12.64 2.33
C VAL A 72 -3.78 12.57 0.93
N LYS A 73 -2.82 11.67 0.73
CA LYS A 73 -2.30 11.36 -0.60
C LYS A 73 -3.37 10.65 -1.43
N GLU A 74 -3.37 10.89 -2.74
CA GLU A 74 -4.28 10.31 -3.73
C GLU A 74 -4.51 8.78 -3.54
N THR A 75 -3.42 8.02 -3.34
CA THR A 75 -3.52 6.56 -3.10
C THR A 75 -4.28 6.18 -1.83
N THR A 76 -4.24 7.03 -0.80
CA THR A 76 -4.99 6.82 0.45
C THR A 76 -6.45 7.18 0.27
N TYR A 77 -6.72 8.24 -0.48
CA TYR A 77 -8.05 8.65 -0.88
C TYR A 77 -8.75 7.54 -1.64
N GLU A 78 -8.16 7.02 -2.73
CA GLU A 78 -8.70 5.93 -3.55
C GLU A 78 -8.98 4.64 -2.75
N ALA A 79 -8.07 4.26 -1.86
CA ALA A 79 -8.28 3.10 -0.99
C ALA A 79 -9.44 3.32 -0.02
N CYS A 80 -9.58 4.53 0.50
CA CYS A 80 -10.64 4.90 1.44
C CYS A 80 -12.01 4.90 0.73
N THR A 81 -12.13 5.57 -0.42
CA THR A 81 -13.38 5.62 -1.20
C THR A 81 -13.87 4.23 -1.58
N SER A 82 -12.97 3.35 -2.02
CA SER A 82 -13.31 1.97 -2.35
C SER A 82 -13.89 1.19 -1.16
N ILE A 83 -13.40 1.43 0.06
CA ILE A 83 -13.95 0.80 1.28
C ILE A 83 -15.38 1.27 1.51
N TYR A 84 -15.64 2.57 1.39
CA TYR A 84 -17.00 3.09 1.56
C TYR A 84 -17.95 2.56 0.49
N GLU A 85 -17.55 2.60 -0.78
CA GLU A 85 -18.38 2.17 -1.92
C GLU A 85 -18.73 0.68 -1.86
N ILE A 86 -17.81 -0.16 -1.43
CA ILE A 86 -18.01 -1.62 -1.44
C ILE A 86 -18.71 -2.11 -0.16
N HIS A 87 -18.34 -1.57 1.00
CA HIS A 87 -18.73 -2.18 2.27
C HIS A 87 -19.70 -1.35 3.10
N ILE A 88 -19.71 -0.01 2.98
CA ILE A 88 -20.40 0.85 3.94
C ILE A 88 -21.63 1.49 3.31
N LEU A 89 -21.49 2.14 2.15
CA LEU A 89 -22.60 2.83 1.48
C LEU A 89 -23.75 1.89 1.06
N PRO A 90 -23.50 0.62 0.67
CA PRO A 90 -24.61 -0.31 0.42
C PRO A 90 -25.49 -0.57 1.65
N VAL A 91 -24.96 -0.38 2.87
CA VAL A 91 -25.67 -0.64 4.13
C VAL A 91 -26.32 0.63 4.66
N PHE A 92 -25.58 1.73 4.73
CA PHE A 92 -26.00 2.95 5.43
C PHE A 92 -26.32 4.12 4.49
N GLY A 93 -25.88 4.08 3.23
CA GLY A 93 -25.85 5.25 2.36
C GLY A 93 -27.17 6.01 2.26
N GLN A 94 -28.28 5.30 2.14
CA GLN A 94 -29.62 5.89 2.01
C GLN A 94 -30.30 6.18 3.36
N THR A 95 -29.75 5.66 4.45
CA THR A 95 -30.34 5.84 5.78
C THR A 95 -30.02 7.23 6.31
N LYS A 96 -31.01 7.90 6.86
CA LYS A 96 -30.81 9.18 7.55
C LYS A 96 -29.97 8.96 8.81
N ILE A 97 -29.03 9.87 9.07
CA ILE A 97 -28.06 9.70 10.17
C ILE A 97 -28.74 9.54 11.53
N GLN A 98 -29.84 10.24 11.76
CA GLN A 98 -30.58 10.19 13.02
C GLN A 98 -31.38 8.88 13.19
N GLU A 99 -31.66 8.17 12.09
CA GLU A 99 -32.40 6.91 12.08
C GLU A 99 -31.47 5.68 12.28
N ILE A 100 -30.17 5.85 12.15
CA ILE A 100 -29.20 4.76 12.35
C ILE A 100 -29.18 4.35 13.82
N THR A 101 -29.59 3.12 14.09
CA THR A 101 -29.69 2.57 15.45
C THR A 101 -28.41 1.82 15.85
N VAL A 102 -28.26 1.58 17.17
CA VAL A 102 -27.20 0.68 17.68
C VAL A 102 -27.37 -0.73 17.12
N GLN A 103 -28.61 -1.17 16.89
CA GLN A 103 -28.89 -2.50 16.32
C GLN A 103 -28.40 -2.62 14.88
N ASP A 104 -28.56 -1.57 14.05
CA ASP A 104 -28.04 -1.54 12.67
C ASP A 104 -26.51 -1.60 12.66
N CYS A 105 -25.88 -0.83 13.54
CA CYS A 105 -24.44 -0.85 13.71
C CYS A 105 -23.93 -2.22 14.22
N GLN A 106 -24.68 -2.89 15.10
CA GLN A 106 -24.37 -4.23 15.59
C GLN A 106 -24.47 -5.27 14.48
N LYS A 107 -25.54 -5.23 13.66
CA LYS A 107 -25.68 -6.10 12.47
C LYS A 107 -24.53 -5.90 11.50
N PHE A 108 -24.14 -4.65 11.25
CA PHE A 108 -23.01 -4.31 10.40
C PHE A 108 -21.69 -4.87 10.98
N ALA A 109 -21.42 -4.72 12.28
CA ALA A 109 -20.25 -5.30 12.91
C ALA A 109 -20.18 -6.82 12.74
N LEU A 110 -21.32 -7.52 12.91
CA LEU A 110 -21.42 -8.98 12.74
C LEU A 110 -21.18 -9.40 11.28
N SER A 111 -21.67 -8.65 10.30
CA SER A 111 -21.44 -8.93 8.87
C SER A 111 -19.97 -8.84 8.48
N LEU A 112 -19.17 -8.11 9.26
CA LEU A 112 -17.73 -7.92 9.01
C LEU A 112 -16.84 -8.96 9.72
N LYS A 113 -17.38 -9.88 10.52
CA LYS A 113 -16.62 -10.84 11.36
C LYS A 113 -15.59 -11.67 10.57
N ASP A 114 -15.96 -12.08 9.35
CA ASP A 114 -15.13 -12.92 8.48
C ASP A 114 -14.09 -12.14 7.67
N TYR A 115 -14.09 -10.82 7.77
CA TYR A 115 -13.09 -9.97 7.12
C TYR A 115 -11.89 -9.74 8.04
N VAL A 116 -10.69 -9.95 7.53
CA VAL A 116 -9.43 -9.63 8.25
C VAL A 116 -9.34 -8.16 8.64
N LYS A 117 -9.93 -7.29 7.82
CA LYS A 117 -10.00 -5.84 8.04
C LYS A 117 -11.35 -5.38 8.60
N GLY A 118 -12.18 -6.28 9.11
CA GLY A 118 -13.52 -5.96 9.59
C GLY A 118 -13.54 -4.84 10.63
N LYS A 119 -12.61 -4.88 11.60
CA LYS A 119 -12.47 -3.81 12.59
C LYS A 119 -12.11 -2.45 11.96
N GLU A 120 -11.29 -2.45 10.91
CA GLU A 120 -10.93 -1.23 10.17
C GLU A 120 -12.14 -0.66 9.43
N TYR A 121 -12.91 -1.51 8.73
CA TYR A 121 -14.13 -1.10 8.01
C TYR A 121 -15.21 -0.55 8.94
N PHE A 122 -15.39 -1.18 10.11
CA PHE A 122 -16.26 -0.66 11.16
C PHE A 122 -15.82 0.74 11.63
N GLY A 123 -14.50 0.95 11.81
CA GLY A 123 -13.94 2.25 12.17
C GLY A 123 -14.17 3.32 11.09
N TYR A 124 -14.15 2.96 9.80
CA TYR A 124 -14.49 3.87 8.72
C TYR A 124 -15.97 4.27 8.78
N ALA A 125 -16.89 3.33 8.99
CA ALA A 125 -18.32 3.64 9.12
C ALA A 125 -18.60 4.58 10.30
N LYS A 126 -18.02 4.29 11.46
CA LYS A 126 -18.12 5.14 12.65
C LYS A 126 -17.66 6.58 12.39
N ARG A 127 -16.62 6.78 11.59
CA ARG A 127 -16.00 8.09 11.32
C ARG A 127 -16.96 9.10 10.69
N ILE A 128 -17.89 8.65 9.86
CA ILE A 128 -18.86 9.55 9.23
C ILE A 128 -19.89 10.05 10.25
N ILE A 129 -20.27 9.22 11.21
CA ILE A 129 -21.14 9.68 12.30
C ILE A 129 -20.39 10.62 13.24
N ASP A 130 -19.09 10.37 13.52
CA ASP A 130 -18.27 11.31 14.29
C ASP A 130 -18.13 12.66 13.56
N PHE A 131 -18.05 12.66 12.23
CA PHE A 131 -18.13 13.88 11.42
C PHE A 131 -19.48 14.55 11.51
N ALA A 132 -20.57 13.78 11.41
CA ALA A 132 -21.93 14.30 11.51
C ALA A 132 -22.21 14.97 12.87
N ILE A 133 -21.63 14.46 13.95
CA ILE A 133 -21.70 15.13 15.27
C ILE A 133 -21.01 16.50 15.22
N LYS A 134 -19.83 16.59 14.59
CA LYS A 134 -19.10 17.86 14.46
C LYS A 134 -19.84 18.88 13.61
N MET A 135 -20.67 18.42 12.68
CA MET A 135 -21.54 19.27 11.85
C MET A 135 -22.90 19.54 12.48
N ASN A 136 -23.14 19.07 13.71
CA ASN A 136 -24.43 19.17 14.43
C ASN A 136 -25.63 18.45 13.76
N TYR A 137 -25.36 17.47 12.88
CA TYR A 137 -26.42 16.68 12.25
C TYR A 137 -27.01 15.62 13.20
N THR A 138 -26.23 15.19 14.20
CA THR A 138 -26.67 14.28 15.27
C THR A 138 -25.90 14.57 16.55
N LYS A 139 -26.46 14.14 17.69
CA LYS A 139 -25.83 14.33 19.02
C LYS A 139 -25.09 13.10 19.53
N LYS A 140 -25.38 11.91 18.99
CA LYS A 140 -24.85 10.63 19.48
C LYS A 140 -24.32 9.80 18.33
N ASN A 141 -23.28 9.03 18.63
CA ASN A 141 -22.76 8.04 17.68
C ASN A 141 -23.18 6.63 18.12
N PRO A 142 -24.12 5.97 17.43
CA PRO A 142 -24.61 4.64 17.79
C PRO A 142 -23.51 3.55 17.71
N PHE A 143 -22.48 3.75 16.92
CA PHE A 143 -21.33 2.86 16.83
C PHE A 143 -20.54 2.74 18.15
N ASN A 144 -20.65 3.72 19.06
CA ASN A 144 -19.95 3.69 20.34
C ASN A 144 -20.47 2.59 21.30
N ASN A 145 -21.73 2.20 21.16
CA ASN A 145 -22.40 1.23 22.02
C ASN A 145 -22.44 -0.18 21.43
N VAL A 146 -21.73 -0.42 20.33
CA VAL A 146 -21.67 -1.73 19.67
C VAL A 146 -20.68 -2.64 20.37
N ILE A 147 -21.08 -3.87 20.62
CA ILE A 147 -20.20 -4.95 21.09
C ILE A 147 -19.53 -5.57 19.87
N LEU A 148 -18.23 -5.33 19.72
CA LEU A 148 -17.50 -5.83 18.56
C LEU A 148 -17.32 -7.35 18.62
N PRO A 149 -17.59 -8.07 17.52
CA PRO A 149 -17.28 -9.49 17.43
C PRO A 149 -15.76 -9.71 17.36
N GLU A 150 -15.33 -10.95 17.58
CA GLU A 150 -14.00 -11.34 17.17
C GLU A 150 -13.91 -11.36 15.64
N PHE A 151 -13.09 -10.47 15.11
CA PHE A 151 -12.82 -10.42 13.66
C PHE A 151 -11.79 -11.48 13.27
N LYS A 152 -11.93 -11.99 12.05
CA LYS A 152 -10.96 -12.92 11.48
C LYS A 152 -9.54 -12.37 11.57
N LYS A 153 -8.66 -13.11 12.23
CA LYS A 153 -7.24 -12.76 12.34
C LYS A 153 -6.51 -13.15 11.06
N GLY A 154 -5.88 -12.19 10.40
CA GLY A 154 -4.99 -12.49 9.29
C GLY A 154 -3.74 -13.24 9.80
N LYS A 155 -3.33 -14.30 9.11
CA LYS A 155 -2.03 -14.93 9.40
C LYS A 155 -0.93 -13.94 9.05
N LYS A 156 -0.30 -13.31 10.04
CA LYS A 156 0.91 -12.50 9.86
C LYS A 156 2.10 -13.45 9.71
N GLN A 157 2.22 -14.10 8.57
CA GLN A 157 3.41 -14.87 8.26
C GLN A 157 4.41 -13.96 7.56
N ILE A 158 5.57 -13.72 8.20
CA ILE A 158 6.70 -13.07 7.55
C ILE A 158 7.37 -14.14 6.70
N ASN A 159 7.27 -13.97 5.39
CA ASN A 159 7.92 -14.83 4.44
C ASN A 159 9.23 -14.18 3.97
N PHE A 160 10.26 -14.99 3.87
CA PHE A 160 11.55 -14.58 3.30
C PHE A 160 12.22 -15.80 2.64
N LEU A 161 13.14 -15.54 1.74
CA LEU A 161 13.97 -16.54 1.09
C LEU A 161 15.23 -16.81 1.92
N THR A 162 15.70 -18.03 1.90
CA THR A 162 17.04 -18.38 2.37
C THR A 162 18.10 -17.84 1.40
N ILE A 163 19.39 -17.91 1.79
CA ILE A 163 20.50 -17.50 0.91
C ILE A 163 20.55 -18.35 -0.36
N ASP A 164 20.27 -19.66 -0.25
CA ASP A 164 20.24 -20.58 -1.39
C ASP A 164 19.09 -20.26 -2.33
N GLU A 165 17.90 -19.97 -1.81
CA GLU A 165 16.75 -19.56 -2.61
C GLU A 165 16.98 -18.21 -3.32
N VAL A 166 17.70 -17.26 -2.68
CA VAL A 166 18.14 -16.02 -3.33
C VAL A 166 19.10 -16.32 -4.47
N ASN A 167 20.06 -17.20 -4.27
CA ASN A 167 21.01 -17.60 -5.31
C ASN A 167 20.30 -18.28 -6.48
N ILE A 168 19.34 -19.17 -6.22
CA ILE A 168 18.51 -19.81 -7.26
C ILE A 168 17.71 -18.77 -8.05
N LEU A 169 17.09 -17.78 -7.37
CA LEU A 169 16.36 -16.69 -8.03
C LEU A 169 17.28 -15.86 -8.94
N LEU A 170 18.49 -15.56 -8.48
CA LEU A 170 19.45 -14.78 -9.26
C LEU A 170 19.99 -15.60 -10.43
N ASP A 171 20.31 -16.87 -10.22
CA ASP A 171 20.79 -17.77 -11.29
C ASP A 171 19.74 -17.97 -12.39
N TYR A 172 18.47 -18.07 -12.03
CA TYR A 172 17.36 -18.11 -12.99
C TYR A 172 17.38 -16.93 -13.98
N TYR A 173 17.81 -15.75 -13.51
CA TYR A 173 17.89 -14.54 -14.32
C TYR A 173 19.30 -14.22 -14.85
N LYS A 174 20.32 -15.06 -14.64
CA LYS A 174 21.73 -14.76 -15.01
C LYS A 174 21.92 -14.33 -16.47
N ASN A 175 21.13 -14.89 -17.39
CA ASN A 175 21.19 -14.58 -18.81
C ASN A 175 20.33 -13.36 -19.21
N ASN A 176 19.68 -12.70 -18.25
CA ASN A 176 18.89 -11.49 -18.49
C ASN A 176 19.38 -10.36 -17.57
N GLN A 177 20.30 -9.53 -18.08
CA GLN A 177 20.95 -8.46 -17.33
C GLN A 177 19.96 -7.55 -16.59
N TYR A 178 18.82 -7.19 -17.21
CA TYR A 178 17.82 -6.32 -16.62
C TYR A 178 17.19 -6.93 -15.36
N TRP A 179 16.66 -8.16 -15.46
CA TRP A 179 15.99 -8.81 -14.33
C TRP A 179 16.96 -9.30 -13.26
N TYR A 180 18.14 -9.76 -13.67
CA TYR A 180 19.22 -10.13 -12.75
C TYR A 180 19.61 -8.93 -11.87
N THR A 181 19.93 -7.78 -12.49
CA THR A 181 20.32 -6.58 -11.76
C THR A 181 19.19 -6.06 -10.87
N LEU A 182 17.92 -6.11 -11.35
CA LEU A 182 16.77 -5.69 -10.57
C LEU A 182 16.58 -6.53 -9.31
N PHE A 183 16.53 -7.87 -9.45
CA PHE A 183 16.34 -8.75 -8.29
C PHE A 183 17.54 -8.74 -7.35
N ARG A 184 18.77 -8.70 -7.89
CA ARG A 184 19.96 -8.53 -7.08
C ARG A 184 19.87 -7.25 -6.26
N LEU A 185 19.58 -6.12 -6.89
CA LEU A 185 19.46 -4.84 -6.20
C LEU A 185 18.40 -4.92 -5.08
N MET A 186 17.24 -5.49 -5.34
CA MET A 186 16.20 -5.64 -4.31
C MET A 186 16.62 -6.54 -3.15
N CYS A 187 17.28 -7.68 -3.42
CA CYS A 187 17.73 -8.60 -2.39
C CYS A 187 18.87 -8.02 -1.55
N TYR A 188 19.77 -7.24 -2.16
CA TYR A 188 20.97 -6.72 -1.51
C TYR A 188 20.83 -5.33 -0.88
N THR A 189 19.73 -4.62 -1.16
CA THR A 189 19.46 -3.28 -0.60
C THR A 189 18.17 -3.18 0.19
N GLY A 190 17.25 -4.12 0.01
CA GLY A 190 15.93 -4.10 0.63
C GLY A 190 15.03 -2.97 0.13
N LEU A 191 15.27 -2.44 -1.05
CA LEU A 191 14.42 -1.41 -1.68
C LEU A 191 12.97 -1.87 -1.81
N ARG A 192 12.03 -0.93 -1.61
CA ARG A 192 10.63 -1.18 -1.95
C ARG A 192 10.48 -1.20 -3.49
N ARG A 193 9.53 -1.98 -4.01
CA ARG A 193 9.30 -2.07 -5.47
C ARG A 193 9.13 -0.71 -6.16
N GLY A 194 8.42 0.23 -5.50
CA GLY A 194 8.22 1.58 -6.02
C GLY A 194 9.49 2.42 -6.00
N GLU A 195 10.34 2.26 -4.99
CA GLU A 195 11.67 2.87 -4.91
C GLU A 195 12.55 2.34 -6.05
N THR A 196 12.62 1.02 -6.22
CA THR A 196 13.43 0.37 -7.27
C THR A 196 13.06 0.87 -8.67
N LEU A 197 11.78 0.94 -9.01
CA LEU A 197 11.33 1.38 -10.35
C LEU A 197 11.39 2.90 -10.56
N ALA A 198 11.56 3.68 -9.49
CA ALA A 198 11.75 5.12 -9.56
C ALA A 198 13.20 5.55 -9.81
N LEU A 199 14.17 4.63 -9.64
CA LEU A 199 15.59 4.94 -9.72
C LEU A 199 16.01 5.45 -11.10
N THR A 200 16.87 6.43 -11.06
CA THR A 200 17.59 7.00 -12.21
C THR A 200 19.08 6.80 -12.01
N TRP A 201 19.87 6.92 -13.08
CA TRP A 201 21.33 6.82 -12.99
C TRP A 201 21.96 7.89 -12.10
N ASN A 202 21.29 9.04 -11.90
CA ASN A 202 21.74 10.09 -10.99
C ASN A 202 21.59 9.71 -9.50
N ASP A 203 20.85 8.64 -9.18
CA ASP A 203 20.70 8.16 -7.81
C ASP A 203 21.85 7.22 -7.40
N ILE A 204 22.74 6.85 -8.34
CA ILE A 204 23.89 5.97 -8.10
C ILE A 204 25.18 6.78 -8.15
N ASP A 205 25.91 6.79 -7.07
CA ASP A 205 27.29 7.24 -7.03
C ASP A 205 28.22 6.04 -7.23
N PHE A 206 28.73 5.87 -8.45
CA PHE A 206 29.62 4.76 -8.79
C PHE A 206 31.00 4.89 -8.15
N LYS A 207 31.45 6.09 -7.80
CA LYS A 207 32.74 6.34 -7.16
C LYS A 207 32.70 5.93 -5.68
N ASN A 208 31.68 6.39 -4.97
CA ASN A 208 31.50 6.11 -3.55
C ASN A 208 30.69 4.82 -3.30
N LYS A 209 30.25 4.14 -4.37
CA LYS A 209 29.46 2.90 -4.32
C LYS A 209 28.19 3.06 -3.48
N THR A 210 27.45 4.14 -3.67
CA THR A 210 26.24 4.42 -2.91
C THR A 210 25.03 4.61 -3.81
N LEU A 211 23.84 4.36 -3.23
CA LEU A 211 22.54 4.58 -3.85
C LEU A 211 21.68 5.47 -2.95
N THR A 212 21.14 6.55 -3.51
CA THR A 212 20.24 7.46 -2.81
C THR A 212 18.78 7.14 -3.11
N VAL A 213 17.98 6.95 -2.07
CA VAL A 213 16.53 6.72 -2.15
C VAL A 213 15.81 8.00 -1.72
N ASN A 214 15.25 8.73 -2.67
CA ASN A 214 14.54 10.00 -2.42
C ASN A 214 13.18 10.08 -3.13
N LYS A 215 12.77 9.03 -3.84
CA LYS A 215 11.53 8.98 -4.61
C LYS A 215 10.97 7.57 -4.70
N THR A 216 9.67 7.47 -4.98
CA THR A 216 8.98 6.20 -5.14
C THR A 216 7.86 6.30 -6.16
N LEU A 217 7.58 5.20 -6.86
CA LEU A 217 6.40 5.07 -7.69
C LEU A 217 5.25 4.48 -6.87
N SER A 218 4.08 5.04 -7.06
CA SER A 218 2.81 4.53 -6.52
C SER A 218 1.75 4.48 -7.62
N ILE A 219 0.64 3.83 -7.33
CA ILE A 219 -0.53 3.83 -8.20
C ILE A 219 -1.47 4.89 -7.65
N GLY A 220 -1.76 5.91 -8.42
CA GLY A 220 -2.70 6.96 -8.12
C GLY A 220 -4.03 6.74 -8.81
N GLU A 221 -4.80 7.80 -8.93
CA GLU A 221 -6.12 7.84 -9.55
C GLU A 221 -6.08 7.27 -10.98
N TYR A 222 -7.12 6.57 -11.38
CA TYR A 222 -7.23 5.90 -12.68
C TYR A 222 -6.10 4.90 -12.98
N LYS A 223 -5.51 4.29 -11.92
CA LYS A 223 -4.37 3.36 -12.05
C LYS A 223 -3.14 3.97 -12.74
N LYS A 224 -3.02 5.29 -12.75
CA LYS A 224 -1.83 5.98 -13.25
C LYS A 224 -0.65 5.77 -12.32
N ILE A 225 0.54 5.67 -12.91
CA ILE A 225 1.79 5.64 -12.16
C ILE A 225 2.13 7.07 -11.75
N VAL A 226 2.26 7.31 -10.45
CA VAL A 226 2.60 8.61 -9.87
C VAL A 226 3.98 8.51 -9.21
N LEU A 227 4.86 9.44 -9.56
CA LEU A 227 6.12 9.66 -8.88
C LEU A 227 5.87 10.55 -7.68
N SER A 228 6.24 10.12 -6.50
CA SER A 228 6.08 10.89 -5.27
C SER A 228 7.34 10.84 -4.40
N SER A 229 7.50 11.85 -3.55
CA SER A 229 8.46 11.79 -2.44
C SER A 229 8.07 10.65 -1.48
N PRO A 230 9.02 10.09 -0.74
CA PRO A 230 8.73 9.13 0.32
C PRO A 230 7.71 9.68 1.33
N LYS A 231 7.02 8.78 2.04
CA LYS A 231 5.98 9.17 3.02
C LYS A 231 6.53 9.83 4.28
N THR A 232 7.78 9.53 4.62
CA THR A 232 8.46 10.02 5.83
C THR A 232 9.88 10.42 5.48
N GLU A 233 10.44 11.38 6.19
CA GLU A 233 11.85 11.79 6.06
C GLU A 233 12.81 10.62 6.28
N SER A 234 12.53 9.73 7.22
CA SER A 234 13.31 8.51 7.47
C SER A 234 13.37 7.55 6.28
N SER A 235 12.50 7.72 5.29
CA SER A 235 12.53 6.94 4.04
C SER A 235 13.54 7.49 3.03
N ILE A 236 14.01 8.73 3.19
CA ILE A 236 15.12 9.31 2.42
C ILE A 236 16.39 8.79 3.06
N ARG A 237 17.19 8.06 2.29
CA ARG A 237 18.39 7.39 2.80
C ARG A 237 19.39 7.11 1.69
N THR A 238 20.64 7.01 2.08
CA THR A 238 21.74 6.50 1.24
C THR A 238 22.10 5.10 1.68
N ILE A 239 22.33 4.19 0.74
CA ILE A 239 22.61 2.77 0.95
C ILE A 239 23.92 2.43 0.26
N ASP A 240 24.87 1.85 1.00
CA ASP A 240 26.10 1.34 0.43
C ASP A 240 25.84 0.10 -0.42
N LEU A 241 26.50 0.02 -1.56
CA LEU A 241 26.42 -1.08 -2.52
C LEU A 241 27.71 -1.89 -2.53
N ASP A 242 27.56 -3.20 -2.63
CA ASP A 242 28.68 -4.12 -2.84
C ASP A 242 29.23 -4.02 -4.28
N ASP A 243 30.50 -4.43 -4.45
CA ASP A 243 31.23 -4.33 -5.72
C ASP A 243 30.53 -5.05 -6.87
N LYS A 244 29.96 -6.21 -6.61
CA LYS A 244 29.23 -6.98 -7.63
C LYS A 244 27.94 -6.28 -8.04
N THR A 245 27.21 -5.64 -7.12
CA THR A 245 26.03 -4.86 -7.46
C THR A 245 26.40 -3.63 -8.30
N ILE A 246 27.49 -2.95 -7.98
CA ILE A 246 28.04 -1.84 -8.79
C ILE A 246 28.39 -2.32 -10.19
N LEU A 247 29.12 -3.42 -10.32
CA LEU A 247 29.49 -4.01 -11.62
C LEU A 247 28.25 -4.32 -12.48
N GLU A 248 27.22 -4.94 -11.90
CA GLU A 248 25.99 -5.27 -12.63
C GLU A 248 25.21 -4.01 -13.05
N LEU A 249 25.20 -2.97 -12.23
CA LEU A 249 24.63 -1.67 -12.60
C LEU A 249 25.42 -1.00 -13.72
N GLN A 250 26.76 -1.07 -13.73
CA GLN A 250 27.60 -0.56 -14.81
C GLN A 250 27.31 -1.27 -16.15
N LYS A 251 27.25 -2.61 -16.14
CA LYS A 251 26.87 -3.40 -17.32
C LYS A 251 25.50 -2.99 -17.86
N LEU A 252 24.53 -2.81 -16.98
CA LEU A 252 23.19 -2.38 -17.38
C LEU A 252 23.20 -0.94 -17.92
N LYS A 253 24.01 -0.03 -17.34
CA LYS A 253 24.14 1.35 -17.78
C LYS A 253 24.69 1.48 -19.21
N ILE A 254 25.69 0.68 -19.55
CA ILE A 254 26.30 0.65 -20.89
C ILE A 254 25.23 0.30 -21.95
N GLN A 255 24.29 -0.58 -21.62
CA GLN A 255 23.21 -1.02 -22.53
C GLN A 255 22.01 -0.07 -22.53
N SER A 256 21.96 0.90 -21.59
CA SER A 256 20.78 1.74 -21.37
C SER A 256 20.87 3.03 -22.19
N LYS A 257 19.77 3.34 -22.89
CA LYS A 257 19.57 4.63 -23.58
C LYS A 257 18.71 5.61 -22.77
N TYR A 258 18.25 5.21 -21.61
CA TYR A 258 17.24 5.93 -20.83
C TYR A 258 17.80 6.45 -19.51
N LYS A 259 17.14 7.48 -18.98
CA LYS A 259 17.47 8.07 -17.68
C LYS A 259 17.14 7.14 -16.49
N LEU A 260 16.08 6.34 -16.65
CA LEU A 260 15.65 5.36 -15.66
C LEU A 260 16.57 4.13 -15.70
N ILE A 261 16.86 3.55 -14.54
CA ILE A 261 17.60 2.28 -14.44
C ILE A 261 16.74 1.12 -14.93
N PHE A 262 15.45 1.10 -14.56
CA PHE A 262 14.51 0.03 -14.89
C PHE A 262 13.28 0.53 -15.68
N PRO A 263 13.49 1.07 -16.91
CA PRO A 263 12.39 1.55 -17.74
C PRO A 263 11.56 0.39 -18.32
N ASN A 264 10.39 0.72 -18.83
CA ASN A 264 9.68 -0.14 -19.76
C ASN A 264 10.28 -0.04 -21.18
N LYS A 265 9.76 -0.82 -22.12
CA LYS A 265 10.24 -0.84 -23.53
C LYS A 265 10.20 0.53 -24.24
N LYS A 266 9.39 1.47 -23.72
CA LYS A 266 9.24 2.83 -24.27
C LYS A 266 10.07 3.87 -23.51
N GLY A 267 10.97 3.47 -22.60
CA GLY A 267 11.77 4.38 -21.77
C GLY A 267 11.03 5.06 -20.64
N LYS A 268 9.76 4.71 -20.40
CA LYS A 268 8.92 5.26 -19.33
C LYS A 268 8.93 4.36 -18.09
N TYR A 269 8.32 4.81 -17.00
CA TYR A 269 8.15 4.01 -15.80
C TYR A 269 7.48 2.66 -16.08
N SER A 270 8.05 1.60 -15.53
CA SER A 270 7.49 0.25 -15.59
C SER A 270 6.30 0.10 -14.66
N ARG A 271 5.34 -0.75 -15.04
CA ARG A 271 4.21 -1.11 -14.15
C ARG A 271 4.74 -1.84 -12.92
N LEU A 272 4.19 -1.48 -11.75
CA LEU A 272 4.57 -2.12 -10.48
C LEU A 272 4.28 -3.62 -10.45
N SER A 273 3.29 -4.09 -11.23
CA SER A 273 2.96 -5.52 -11.35
C SER A 273 4.03 -6.32 -12.08
N ASN A 274 4.80 -5.72 -12.99
CA ASN A 274 5.79 -6.46 -13.79
C ASN A 274 6.82 -7.22 -12.94
N ILE A 275 7.23 -6.64 -11.79
CA ILE A 275 8.15 -7.33 -10.86
C ILE A 275 7.47 -8.56 -10.25
N ALA A 276 6.19 -8.44 -9.88
CA ALA A 276 5.43 -9.55 -9.32
C ALA A 276 5.25 -10.69 -10.35
N ASP A 277 4.93 -10.34 -11.59
CA ASP A 277 4.76 -11.31 -12.66
C ASP A 277 6.05 -12.11 -12.91
N LYS A 278 7.20 -11.41 -12.92
CA LYS A 278 8.50 -12.06 -13.08
C LYS A 278 8.90 -12.88 -11.87
N LEU A 279 8.71 -12.36 -10.65
CA LEU A 279 8.97 -13.12 -9.43
C LEU A 279 8.12 -14.41 -9.39
N ASN A 280 6.82 -14.31 -9.68
CA ASN A 280 5.93 -15.47 -9.72
C ASN A 280 6.34 -16.50 -10.78
N LYS A 281 6.82 -16.02 -11.94
CA LYS A 281 7.36 -16.90 -12.97
C LYS A 281 8.58 -17.67 -12.46
N ALA A 282 9.56 -16.98 -11.89
CA ALA A 282 10.75 -17.60 -11.31
C ALA A 282 10.39 -18.62 -10.22
N ILE A 283 9.51 -18.24 -9.27
CA ILE A 283 9.02 -19.14 -8.22
C ILE A 283 8.43 -20.43 -8.80
N LYS A 284 7.59 -20.30 -9.84
CA LYS A 284 6.95 -21.46 -10.49
C LYS A 284 7.95 -22.39 -11.17
N GLU A 285 8.97 -21.82 -11.82
CA GLU A 285 9.94 -22.58 -12.62
C GLU A 285 11.11 -23.14 -11.80
N THR A 286 11.43 -22.49 -10.66
CA THR A 286 12.54 -22.94 -9.79
C THR A 286 12.08 -23.64 -8.51
N ASN A 287 10.76 -23.66 -8.26
CA ASN A 287 10.17 -24.24 -7.05
C ASN A 287 10.69 -23.68 -5.71
N ILE A 288 11.27 -22.46 -5.71
CA ILE A 288 11.61 -21.78 -4.47
C ILE A 288 10.34 -21.36 -3.70
N LYS A 289 10.49 -21.06 -2.43
CA LYS A 289 9.39 -20.65 -1.56
C LYS A 289 8.56 -19.52 -2.17
N LYS A 290 7.23 -19.66 -2.13
CA LYS A 290 6.31 -18.62 -2.60
C LYS A 290 6.36 -17.40 -1.69
N ILE A 291 6.76 -16.26 -2.26
CA ILE A 291 6.84 -14.97 -1.59
C ILE A 291 6.19 -13.87 -2.44
N ARG A 292 5.89 -12.74 -1.82
CA ARG A 292 5.47 -11.51 -2.52
C ARG A 292 6.69 -10.64 -2.79
N VAL A 293 6.60 -9.70 -3.71
CA VAL A 293 7.70 -8.74 -4.01
C VAL A 293 8.16 -7.98 -2.76
N HIS A 294 7.25 -7.64 -1.85
CA HIS A 294 7.63 -6.95 -0.60
C HIS A 294 8.45 -7.85 0.34
N ASP A 295 8.27 -9.15 0.23
CA ASP A 295 8.99 -10.11 1.06
C ASP A 295 10.48 -10.24 0.68
N LEU A 296 10.91 -9.74 -0.51
CA LEU A 296 12.33 -9.56 -0.86
C LEU A 296 13.03 -8.59 0.11
N ARG A 297 12.31 -7.57 0.57
CA ARG A 297 12.82 -6.66 1.60
C ARG A 297 12.90 -7.34 2.97
N HIS A 298 11.96 -8.22 3.29
CA HIS A 298 12.04 -9.07 4.47
C HIS A 298 13.21 -10.05 4.35
N THR A 299 13.45 -10.61 3.17
CA THR A 299 14.63 -11.43 2.86
C THR A 299 15.93 -10.69 3.16
N HIS A 300 16.06 -9.46 2.65
CA HIS A 300 17.24 -8.63 2.93
C HIS A 300 17.47 -8.42 4.43
N ALA A 301 16.41 -8.05 5.16
CA ALA A 301 16.48 -7.85 6.60
C ALA A 301 16.88 -9.15 7.34
N SER A 302 16.27 -10.27 6.95
CA SER A 302 16.54 -11.59 7.55
C SER A 302 17.99 -12.03 7.34
N LEU A 303 18.54 -11.83 6.14
CA LEU A 303 19.92 -12.17 5.82
C LEU A 303 20.92 -11.26 6.55
N LEU A 304 20.60 -9.96 6.72
CA LEU A 304 21.41 -9.06 7.54
C LEU A 304 21.43 -9.50 9.01
N PHE A 305 20.30 -9.89 9.58
CA PHE A 305 20.28 -10.42 10.95
C PHE A 305 21.04 -11.73 11.08
N ALA A 306 20.89 -12.62 10.11
CA ALA A 306 21.66 -13.87 10.07
C ALA A 306 23.19 -13.64 9.98
N SER A 307 23.62 -12.53 9.35
CA SER A 307 25.02 -12.11 9.29
C SER A 307 25.52 -11.37 10.54
N GLY A 308 24.66 -11.15 11.56
CA GLY A 308 25.02 -10.48 12.81
C GLY A 308 24.81 -8.95 12.80
N ALA A 309 24.15 -8.39 11.80
CA ALA A 309 23.91 -6.95 11.74
C ALA A 309 23.02 -6.46 12.90
N SER A 310 23.34 -5.30 13.47
CA SER A 310 22.54 -4.70 14.55
C SER A 310 21.14 -4.27 14.07
N ILE A 311 20.17 -4.31 14.98
CA ILE A 311 18.78 -3.86 14.72
C ILE A 311 18.78 -2.41 14.21
N LYS A 312 19.63 -1.55 14.79
CA LYS A 312 19.74 -0.13 14.39
C LYS A 312 20.24 0.02 12.96
N TYR A 313 21.26 -0.74 12.57
CA TYR A 313 21.77 -0.73 11.20
C TYR A 313 20.70 -1.17 10.20
N VAL A 314 20.02 -2.29 10.46
CA VAL A 314 18.94 -2.79 9.59
C VAL A 314 17.80 -1.79 9.50
N GLN A 315 17.38 -1.18 10.62
CA GLN A 315 16.34 -0.15 10.65
C GLN A 315 16.70 1.04 9.75
N THR A 316 17.90 1.59 9.92
CA THR A 316 18.40 2.75 9.16
C THR A 316 18.53 2.41 7.67
N ARG A 317 19.17 1.29 7.34
CA ARG A 317 19.36 0.83 5.96
C ARG A 317 18.04 0.62 5.22
N LEU A 318 17.03 0.10 5.90
CA LEU A 318 15.70 -0.08 5.35
C LEU A 318 14.87 1.22 5.35
N GLY A 319 15.15 2.19 6.21
CA GLY A 319 14.31 3.38 6.40
C GLY A 319 12.96 3.02 7.03
N HIS A 320 12.97 2.26 8.13
CA HIS A 320 11.79 1.98 8.93
C HIS A 320 11.59 3.09 9.98
N ALA A 321 10.50 3.83 9.86
CA ALA A 321 10.15 4.88 10.83
C ALA A 321 9.90 4.30 12.24
N ASP A 322 9.29 3.11 12.33
CA ASP A 322 9.02 2.39 13.58
C ASP A 322 9.92 1.15 13.69
N VAL A 323 10.69 1.11 14.78
CA VAL A 323 11.58 -0.03 15.11
C VAL A 323 10.81 -1.35 15.29
N LYS A 324 9.53 -1.30 15.68
CA LYS A 324 8.68 -2.50 15.82
C LYS A 324 8.62 -3.32 14.54
N THR A 325 8.64 -2.65 13.37
CA THR A 325 8.66 -3.35 12.08
C THR A 325 9.94 -4.19 11.92
N THR A 326 11.08 -3.66 12.33
CA THR A 326 12.39 -4.33 12.27
C THR A 326 12.48 -5.44 13.31
N LEU A 327 12.02 -5.19 14.54
CA LEU A 327 11.96 -6.16 15.63
C LEU A 327 11.08 -7.37 15.29
N ASN A 328 9.95 -7.18 14.64
CA ASN A 328 9.11 -8.29 14.20
C ASN A 328 9.84 -9.25 13.25
N ILE A 329 10.71 -8.73 12.37
CA ILE A 329 11.52 -9.58 11.48
C ILE A 329 12.62 -10.29 12.30
N TYR A 330 13.29 -9.54 13.17
CA TYR A 330 14.34 -10.06 14.04
C TYR A 330 13.86 -11.26 14.87
N THR A 331 12.74 -11.13 15.56
CA THR A 331 12.16 -12.19 16.39
C THR A 331 11.78 -13.46 15.62
N HIS A 332 11.46 -13.33 14.32
CA HIS A 332 11.20 -14.49 13.45
C HIS A 332 12.48 -15.22 13.02
N VAL A 333 13.58 -14.49 12.83
CA VAL A 333 14.88 -15.05 12.39
C VAL A 333 15.63 -15.68 13.55
N THR A 334 15.52 -15.11 14.75
CA THR A 334 16.33 -15.49 15.93
C THR A 334 15.66 -16.52 16.84
N LYS A 335 14.54 -17.11 16.43
CA LYS A 335 13.86 -18.13 17.27
C LYS A 335 14.73 -19.33 17.63
N ASP A 336 15.70 -19.68 16.78
CA ASP A 336 16.57 -20.84 16.91
C ASP A 336 18.04 -20.49 17.30
N THR A 337 18.29 -19.23 17.73
CA THR A 337 19.67 -18.75 17.97
C THR A 337 20.12 -18.78 19.43
N LYS A 338 19.29 -19.24 20.39
CA LYS A 338 19.62 -19.22 21.82
C LYS A 338 20.97 -19.86 22.16
N GLU A 339 21.26 -21.02 21.58
CA GLU A 339 22.52 -21.72 21.81
C GLU A 339 23.72 -20.98 21.23
N LYS A 340 23.51 -20.37 20.03
CA LYS A 340 24.55 -19.59 19.36
C LYS A 340 24.85 -18.29 20.11
N ASP A 341 23.80 -17.64 20.65
CA ASP A 341 23.97 -16.42 21.44
C ASP A 341 24.69 -16.68 22.76
N LEU A 342 24.36 -17.78 23.43
CA LEU A 342 25.10 -18.22 24.63
C LEU A 342 26.56 -18.53 24.32
N SER A 343 26.81 -19.29 23.24
CA SER A 343 28.18 -19.61 22.79
C SER A 343 29.00 -18.35 22.46
N ASN A 344 28.39 -17.37 21.80
CA ASN A 344 29.04 -16.10 21.50
C ASN A 344 29.34 -15.30 22.77
N PHE A 345 28.41 -15.31 23.75
CA PHE A 345 28.62 -14.65 25.04
C PHE A 345 29.77 -15.31 25.80
N VAL A 346 29.83 -16.65 25.90
CA VAL A 346 30.91 -17.37 26.54
C VAL A 346 32.26 -17.03 25.89
N LYS A 347 32.34 -17.11 24.55
CA LYS A 347 33.55 -16.73 23.81
C LYS A 347 33.98 -15.29 24.08
N TYR A 348 33.04 -14.36 24.17
CA TYR A 348 33.36 -12.95 24.46
C TYR A 348 33.95 -12.78 25.87
N MET A 349 33.41 -13.50 26.84
CA MET A 349 33.89 -13.47 28.22
C MET A 349 35.30 -14.12 28.34
N GLU A 350 35.50 -15.24 27.67
CA GLU A 350 36.81 -15.97 27.69
C GLU A 350 37.92 -15.23 26.94
N ASN A 351 37.59 -14.49 25.85
CA ASN A 351 38.58 -13.72 25.10
C ASN A 351 38.99 -12.39 25.75
N LYS A 352 38.37 -12.00 26.89
CA LYS A 352 38.70 -10.79 27.66
C LYS A 352 39.25 -11.10 29.06
N ALA A 353 39.36 -12.37 29.42
CA ALA A 353 40.08 -12.84 30.62
C ALA A 353 41.53 -13.22 30.23
#